data_c156fa269268acd2b2e06e3fa4ed1095
#
_entry.id   c156fa269268acd2b2e06e3fa4ed1095
#
_cell.length_a   1.000
_cell.length_b   1.000
_cell.length_c   1.000
_cell.angle_alpha   90.00
_cell.angle_beta   90.00
_cell.angle_gamma   90.00
#
_symmetry.space_group_name_H-M   'P 1'
#
loop_
_entity.id
_entity.type
_entity.pdbx_description
1 polymer ?
#
loop_
_entity_poly.entity_id
_entity_poly.type
_entity_poly.pdbx_seq_one_letter_code
_entity_poly.pdbx_strand_id
1 'polypeptide(L)'
;MQTKLTREDAIALLRKHNKEPFHILHGLTVGGVLKWYANELGYGDEAGFWEICGILHDIDFEEYPEEHCLIAPRLLKEGGAEDEVIHAVCSHGYGIHEWINAKPEHEMEKVLFA
;
A
#
# COMPACT_ATOMS: atom_id res chain seq x y z
N MET A 1 -5.76 -7.73 10.59
CA MET A 1 -4.86 -6.58 10.58
C MET A 1 -5.65 -5.29 10.47
N GLN A 2 -5.26 -4.30 11.19
CA GLN A 2 -5.99 -3.04 11.30
C GLN A 2 -5.03 -1.85 11.20
N THR A 3 -5.57 -0.68 10.86
CA THR A 3 -4.80 0.55 10.82
C THR A 3 -5.62 1.70 11.39
N LYS A 4 -4.94 2.69 11.96
CA LYS A 4 -5.56 3.92 12.44
C LYS A 4 -5.79 4.92 11.29
N LEU A 5 -5.14 4.72 10.16
CA LEU A 5 -5.35 5.58 9.00
C LEU A 5 -6.77 5.40 8.47
N THR A 6 -7.42 6.51 8.17
CA THR A 6 -8.69 6.47 7.46
C THR A 6 -8.43 6.45 5.96
N ARG A 7 -9.48 6.18 5.17
CA ARG A 7 -9.38 6.27 3.72
C ARG A 7 -8.97 7.68 3.29
N GLU A 8 -9.53 8.69 3.94
CA GLU A 8 -9.21 10.08 3.65
C GLU A 8 -7.76 10.41 3.98
N ASP A 9 -7.23 9.87 5.08
CA ASP A 9 -5.83 10.04 5.45
C ASP A 9 -4.92 9.44 4.38
N ALA A 10 -5.24 8.24 3.92
CA ALA A 10 -4.45 7.56 2.90
C ALA A 10 -4.47 8.33 1.57
N ILE A 11 -5.62 8.84 1.16
CA ILE A 11 -5.74 9.62 -0.07
C ILE A 11 -4.93 10.91 0.05
N ALA A 12 -5.00 11.59 1.18
CA ALA A 12 -4.24 12.83 1.40
C ALA A 12 -2.73 12.56 1.34
N LEU A 13 -2.29 11.46 1.94
CA LEU A 13 -0.88 11.06 1.92
C LEU A 13 -0.44 10.71 0.51
N LEU A 14 -1.25 9.96 -0.23
CA LEU A 14 -0.96 9.63 -1.62
C LEU A 14 -0.81 10.91 -2.46
N ARG A 15 -1.72 11.86 -2.31
CA ARG A 15 -1.70 13.12 -3.07
C ARG A 15 -0.53 14.02 -2.69
N LYS A 16 -0.03 13.90 -1.48
CA LYS A 16 1.15 14.65 -1.05
C LYS A 16 2.38 14.27 -1.89
N HIS A 17 2.49 13.01 -2.26
CA HIS A 17 3.65 12.48 -2.96
C HIS A 17 3.39 12.14 -4.42
N ASN A 18 2.17 12.31 -4.91
CA ASN A 18 1.80 11.98 -6.29
C ASN A 18 0.89 13.07 -6.83
N LYS A 19 1.30 13.71 -7.93
CA LYS A 19 0.53 14.77 -8.57
C LYS A 19 -0.13 14.31 -9.86
N GLU A 20 0.40 13.26 -10.48
CA GLU A 20 -0.15 12.74 -11.73
C GLU A 20 -1.48 12.04 -11.47
N PRO A 21 -2.58 12.46 -12.16
CA PRO A 21 -3.89 11.83 -11.98
C PRO A 21 -3.86 10.32 -12.19
N PHE A 22 -3.02 9.83 -13.09
CA PHE A 22 -2.89 8.40 -13.36
C PHE A 22 -2.44 7.64 -12.11
N HIS A 23 -1.43 8.15 -11.39
CA HIS A 23 -0.93 7.48 -10.19
C HIS A 23 -1.96 7.49 -9.07
N ILE A 24 -2.71 8.59 -8.94
CA ILE A 24 -3.76 8.68 -7.93
C ILE A 24 -4.88 7.70 -8.26
N LEU A 25 -5.31 7.66 -9.52
CA LEU A 25 -6.36 6.73 -9.95
C LEU A 25 -5.92 5.28 -9.76
N HIS A 26 -4.66 4.96 -10.10
CA HIS A 26 -4.12 3.61 -9.91
C HIS A 26 -4.19 3.19 -8.44
N GLY A 27 -3.77 4.06 -7.52
CA GLY A 27 -3.83 3.76 -6.09
C GLY A 27 -5.26 3.51 -5.62
N LEU A 28 -6.19 4.37 -6.03
CA LEU A 28 -7.59 4.21 -5.64
C LEU A 28 -8.18 2.93 -6.23
N THR A 29 -7.82 2.59 -7.47
CA THR A 29 -8.31 1.39 -8.13
C THR A 29 -7.81 0.12 -7.42
N VAL A 30 -6.52 0.06 -7.12
CA VAL A 30 -5.94 -1.08 -6.41
C VAL A 30 -6.55 -1.20 -5.02
N GLY A 31 -6.76 -0.05 -4.33
CA GLY A 31 -7.43 -0.05 -3.04
C GLY A 31 -8.83 -0.66 -3.11
N GLY A 32 -9.60 -0.28 -4.13
CA GLY A 32 -10.96 -0.82 -4.32
C GLY A 32 -10.94 -2.31 -4.63
N VAL A 33 -10.00 -2.76 -5.46
CA VAL A 33 -9.84 -4.18 -5.79
C VAL A 33 -9.50 -4.99 -4.54
N LEU A 34 -8.55 -4.51 -3.73
CA LEU A 34 -8.17 -5.22 -2.51
C LEU A 34 -9.32 -5.26 -1.51
N LYS A 35 -10.07 -4.18 -1.38
CA LYS A 35 -11.26 -4.16 -0.52
C LYS A 35 -12.27 -5.22 -0.97
N TRP A 36 -12.49 -5.33 -2.27
CA TRP A 36 -13.39 -6.34 -2.83
C TRP A 36 -12.90 -7.74 -2.48
N TYR A 37 -11.60 -8.01 -2.68
CA TYR A 37 -11.02 -9.32 -2.34
C TYR A 37 -11.14 -9.63 -0.85
N ALA A 38 -10.96 -8.64 0.02
CA ALA A 38 -11.10 -8.85 1.46
C ALA A 38 -12.49 -9.39 1.79
N ASN A 39 -13.52 -8.79 1.22
CA ASN A 39 -14.90 -9.23 1.45
C ASN A 39 -15.16 -10.62 0.87
N GLU A 40 -14.64 -10.89 -0.33
CA GLU A 40 -14.86 -12.17 -1.00
C GLU A 40 -14.13 -13.33 -0.33
N LEU A 41 -12.96 -13.07 0.24
CA LEU A 41 -12.14 -14.10 0.87
C LEU A 41 -12.43 -14.31 2.35
N GLY A 42 -13.41 -13.60 2.89
CA GLY A 42 -13.78 -13.74 4.30
C GLY A 42 -13.03 -12.85 5.26
N TYR A 43 -12.34 -11.84 4.76
CA TYR A 43 -11.58 -10.87 5.57
C TYR A 43 -12.31 -9.52 5.66
N GLY A 44 -13.64 -9.52 5.70
CA GLY A 44 -14.41 -8.28 5.74
C GLY A 44 -14.01 -7.35 6.88
N ASP A 45 -13.60 -7.90 8.03
CA ASP A 45 -13.14 -7.12 9.17
C ASP A 45 -11.86 -6.34 8.86
N GLU A 46 -11.11 -6.76 7.85
CA GLU A 46 -9.86 -6.13 7.45
C GLU A 46 -9.99 -5.33 6.15
N ALA A 47 -11.19 -5.19 5.63
CA ALA A 47 -11.39 -4.54 4.32
C ALA A 47 -10.80 -3.12 4.28
N GLY A 48 -10.91 -2.37 5.38
CA GLY A 48 -10.30 -1.04 5.47
C GLY A 48 -8.79 -1.07 5.39
N PHE A 49 -8.15 -2.01 6.07
CA PHE A 49 -6.71 -2.21 6.02
C PHE A 49 -6.26 -2.56 4.60
N TRP A 50 -6.96 -3.49 3.96
CA TRP A 50 -6.65 -3.91 2.59
C TRP A 50 -6.75 -2.74 1.62
N GLU A 51 -7.81 -1.94 1.74
CA GLU A 51 -8.01 -0.78 0.87
C GLU A 51 -6.88 0.25 1.03
N ILE A 52 -6.53 0.56 2.27
CA ILE A 52 -5.50 1.56 2.56
C ILE A 52 -4.13 1.10 2.04
N CYS A 53 -3.78 -0.17 2.22
CA CYS A 53 -2.53 -0.69 1.69
C CYS A 53 -2.51 -0.62 0.16
N GLY A 54 -3.64 -0.90 -0.50
CA GLY A 54 -3.74 -0.77 -1.94
C GLY A 54 -3.58 0.66 -2.42
N ILE A 55 -4.20 1.62 -1.74
CA ILE A 55 -4.07 3.04 -2.08
C ILE A 55 -2.61 3.48 -2.00
N LEU A 56 -1.87 2.99 -1.02
CA LEU A 56 -0.52 3.45 -0.72
C LEU A 56 0.59 2.60 -1.33
N HIS A 57 0.26 1.53 -2.06
CA HIS A 57 1.28 0.55 -2.48
C HIS A 57 2.38 1.12 -3.38
N ASP A 58 2.09 2.16 -4.16
CA ASP A 58 3.06 2.80 -5.04
C ASP A 58 3.34 4.26 -4.64
N ILE A 59 3.24 4.57 -3.34
CA ILE A 59 3.34 5.96 -2.86
C ILE A 59 4.63 6.66 -3.29
N ASP A 60 5.74 5.91 -3.40
CA ASP A 60 7.03 6.49 -3.72
C ASP A 60 7.41 6.43 -5.21
N PHE A 61 6.55 5.86 -6.05
CA PHE A 61 6.91 5.59 -7.44
C PHE A 61 7.10 6.87 -8.26
N GLU A 62 6.24 7.87 -8.09
CA GLU A 62 6.32 9.10 -8.89
C GLU A 62 7.57 9.91 -8.58
N GLU A 63 7.89 10.09 -7.30
CA GLU A 63 9.03 10.90 -6.86
C GLU A 63 10.36 10.15 -6.91
N TYR A 64 10.31 8.83 -6.69
CA TYR A 64 11.51 8.01 -6.55
C TYR A 64 11.37 6.69 -7.33
N PRO A 65 11.18 6.75 -8.67
CA PRO A 65 10.90 5.53 -9.44
C PRO A 65 12.04 4.51 -9.39
N GLU A 66 13.29 4.97 -9.28
CA GLU A 66 14.45 4.07 -9.22
C GLU A 66 14.71 3.53 -7.81
N GLU A 67 14.05 4.11 -6.80
CA GLU A 67 14.19 3.72 -5.40
C GLU A 67 12.86 3.24 -4.85
N HIS A 68 11.99 2.71 -5.70
CA HIS A 68 10.68 2.20 -5.32
C HIS A 68 10.82 1.15 -4.22
N CYS A 69 9.99 1.26 -3.20
CA CYS A 69 9.99 0.45 -1.98
C CYS A 69 11.20 0.68 -1.06
N LEU A 70 12.18 1.47 -1.49
CA LEU A 70 13.26 1.89 -0.60
C LEU A 70 12.86 3.12 0.21
N ILE A 71 12.16 4.06 -0.43
CA ILE A 71 11.74 5.33 0.19
C ILE A 71 10.37 5.20 0.85
N ALA A 72 9.52 4.30 0.37
CA ALA A 72 8.16 4.14 0.88
C ALA A 72 8.08 3.99 2.41
N PRO A 73 8.95 3.21 3.09
CA PRO A 73 8.87 3.10 4.54
C PRO A 73 8.96 4.45 5.24
N ARG A 74 9.85 5.34 4.78
CA ARG A 74 10.00 6.66 5.37
C ARG A 74 8.74 7.50 5.18
N LEU A 75 8.23 7.54 3.94
CA LEU A 75 7.04 8.32 3.63
C LEU A 75 5.83 7.84 4.43
N LEU A 76 5.66 6.54 4.53
CA LEU A 76 4.56 5.94 5.26
C LEU A 76 4.67 6.22 6.75
N LYS A 77 5.86 6.07 7.31
CA LYS A 77 6.08 6.33 8.73
C LYS A 77 5.83 7.79 9.08
N GLU A 78 6.31 8.72 8.25
CA GLU A 78 6.06 10.15 8.42
C GLU A 78 4.56 10.46 8.33
N GLY A 79 3.82 9.71 7.55
CA GLY A 79 2.37 9.85 7.39
C GLY A 79 1.55 9.18 8.47
N GLY A 80 2.19 8.53 9.45
CA GLY A 80 1.50 7.90 10.55
C GLY A 80 1.11 6.45 10.36
N ALA A 81 1.65 5.77 9.34
CA ALA A 81 1.35 4.37 9.10
C ALA A 81 2.07 3.46 10.10
N GLU A 82 1.38 2.42 10.51
CA GLU A 82 1.96 1.40 11.40
C GLU A 82 2.88 0.47 10.61
N ASP A 83 3.70 -0.30 11.34
CA ASP A 83 4.65 -1.23 10.73
C ASP A 83 3.96 -2.28 9.85
N GLU A 84 2.75 -2.71 10.22
CA GLU A 84 1.98 -3.67 9.41
C GLU A 84 1.63 -3.11 8.03
N VAL A 85 1.27 -1.82 7.97
CA VAL A 85 0.99 -1.15 6.69
C VAL A 85 2.27 -1.06 5.87
N ILE A 86 3.38 -0.68 6.50
CA ILE A 86 4.67 -0.53 5.83
C ILE A 86 5.12 -1.87 5.25
N HIS A 87 5.05 -2.94 6.03
CA HIS A 87 5.42 -4.28 5.56
C HIS A 87 4.52 -4.70 4.39
N ALA A 88 3.22 -4.51 4.55
CA ALA A 88 2.26 -4.90 3.53
C ALA A 88 2.52 -4.16 2.21
N VAL A 89 2.73 -2.85 2.28
CA VAL A 89 3.01 -2.05 1.09
C VAL A 89 4.31 -2.51 0.43
N CYS A 90 5.38 -2.68 1.19
CA CYS A 90 6.68 -3.04 0.62
C CYS A 90 6.74 -4.46 0.08
N SER A 91 5.90 -5.37 0.60
CA SER A 91 5.91 -6.76 0.17
C SER A 91 5.50 -6.96 -1.28
N HIS A 92 4.76 -6.01 -1.87
CA HIS A 92 4.36 -6.16 -3.27
C HIS A 92 5.54 -6.11 -4.24
N GLY A 93 6.66 -5.52 -3.82
CA GLY A 93 7.87 -5.44 -4.64
C GLY A 93 8.91 -6.51 -4.34
N TYR A 94 8.56 -7.48 -3.48
CA TYR A 94 9.51 -8.53 -3.10
C TYR A 94 10.09 -9.24 -4.33
N GLY A 95 11.41 -9.36 -4.36
CA GLY A 95 12.12 -10.03 -5.45
C GLY A 95 12.48 -9.11 -6.61
N ILE A 96 11.97 -7.88 -6.68
CA ILE A 96 12.28 -6.93 -7.76
C ILE A 96 13.64 -6.28 -7.51
N HIS A 97 13.91 -5.89 -6.26
CA HIS A 97 15.17 -5.27 -5.86
C HIS A 97 15.73 -5.97 -4.63
N GLU A 98 17.05 -6.00 -4.51
CA GLU A 98 17.72 -6.67 -3.39
C GLU A 98 17.47 -5.98 -2.04
N TRP A 99 17.10 -4.68 -2.04
CA TRP A 99 16.80 -3.99 -0.78
C TRP A 99 15.39 -4.25 -0.27
N ILE A 100 14.55 -4.97 -1.01
CA ILE A 100 13.19 -5.29 -0.59
C ILE A 100 13.20 -6.63 0.13
N ASN A 101 13.21 -6.57 1.47
CA ASN A 101 13.26 -7.76 2.32
C ASN A 101 11.89 -8.23 2.79
N ALA A 102 10.86 -7.39 2.66
CA ALA A 102 9.51 -7.73 3.12
C ALA A 102 8.90 -8.80 2.23
N LYS A 103 8.78 -10.01 2.76
CA LYS A 103 8.22 -11.15 2.03
C LYS A 103 6.71 -11.21 2.27
N PRO A 104 5.89 -11.45 1.23
CA PRO A 104 4.45 -11.59 1.43
C PRO A 104 4.14 -12.76 2.38
N GLU A 105 3.52 -12.46 3.51
CA GLU A 105 3.18 -13.45 4.54
C GLU A 105 1.67 -13.51 4.79
N HIS A 106 1.04 -12.34 4.90
CA HIS A 106 -0.40 -12.24 5.10
C HIS A 106 -1.13 -12.48 3.78
N GLU A 107 -2.36 -12.99 3.86
CA GLU A 107 -3.17 -13.25 2.64
C GLU A 107 -3.30 -12.01 1.76
N MET A 108 -3.55 -10.84 2.37
CA MET A 108 -3.63 -9.59 1.63
C MET A 108 -2.34 -9.29 0.88
N GLU A 109 -1.19 -9.54 1.52
CA GLU A 109 0.11 -9.30 0.91
C GLU A 109 0.32 -10.20 -0.31
N LYS A 110 -0.14 -11.44 -0.22
CA LYS A 110 -0.06 -12.37 -1.35
C LYS A 110 -0.94 -11.93 -2.51
N VAL A 111 -2.13 -11.41 -2.21
CA VAL A 111 -3.03 -10.88 -3.23
C VAL A 111 -2.43 -9.64 -3.89
N LEU A 112 -1.88 -8.72 -3.09
CA LEU A 112 -1.26 -7.50 -3.61
C LEU A 112 -0.01 -7.83 -4.43
N PHE A 113 0.78 -8.81 -3.99
CA PHE A 113 2.00 -9.24 -4.70
C PHE A 113 1.66 -9.81 -6.09
N ALA A 114 0.55 -10.53 -6.17
CA ALA A 114 0.11 -11.06 -7.45
C ALA A 114 -0.35 -9.96 -8.39
#